data_98255334deb48ee4db6e5683531a7b91
#
_entry.id   98255334deb48ee4db6e5683531a7b91
#
_cell.length_a   1.000
_cell.length_b   1.000
_cell.length_c   1.000
_cell.angle_alpha   90.00
_cell.angle_beta   90.00
_cell.angle_gamma   90.00
#
_symmetry.space_group_name_H-M   'P 1'
#
loop_
_entity.id
_entity.type
_entity.pdbx_description
1 polymer ?
#
loop_
_entity_poly.entity_id
_entity_poly.type
_entity_poly.pdbx_seq_one_letter_code
_entity_poly.pdbx_strand_id
1 'polypeptide(L)'
;MKHTNIFDWIRVDEFSATPKYLQLTNSILKAIETGKIRKSDLMPSINELSFELEISRDTAEKGYKYLKKMGVLGSVPGKGYFIQNADFKQTLKVFLLFNKLSAHKKIIYDAFMSALGEYAAVDFYIYNNDFGLFKKLLVEKKDEDYSHFVIIPHYRQGEERAPEIINTIPREKLILLDKIIPGIEGEYCAVYENFEADIYGALEKAREHLGKYHTIKVIFPTYTYHPVDILDGCRRFCQEYAFTFKVVDNIAQEPIGEGEVYINLMEEDLVVLVERIVSLKLELGRQVGLISYNETPLKKIILNGITTISTYFQEMGTMAARLVLGNECKRQEVPFYLTLRNSL
;
A
#
# COMPACT_ATOMS: atom_id res chain seq x y z
N MET A 1 45.53 -16.83 -0.74
CA MET A 1 44.15 -16.62 -0.28
C MET A 1 43.52 -15.63 -1.24
N LYS A 2 42.45 -16.00 -1.97
CA LYS A 2 41.71 -15.03 -2.78
C LYS A 2 41.09 -14.01 -1.82
N HIS A 3 41.48 -12.74 -1.90
CA HIS A 3 40.74 -11.66 -1.26
C HIS A 3 39.36 -11.62 -1.93
N THR A 4 38.41 -12.27 -1.34
CA THR A 4 37.00 -12.21 -1.74
C THR A 4 36.54 -10.80 -1.37
N ASN A 5 36.17 -10.03 -2.38
CA ASN A 5 35.73 -8.64 -2.16
C ASN A 5 34.35 -8.69 -1.47
N ILE A 6 34.20 -8.06 -0.33
CA ILE A 6 32.94 -8.03 0.43
C ILE A 6 31.79 -7.42 -0.39
N PHE A 7 32.12 -6.56 -1.37
CA PHE A 7 31.16 -5.97 -2.30
C PHE A 7 30.58 -6.96 -3.32
N ASP A 8 31.13 -8.18 -3.44
CA ASP A 8 30.53 -9.25 -4.26
C ASP A 8 29.19 -9.72 -3.65
N TRP A 9 28.97 -9.46 -2.36
CA TRP A 9 27.80 -9.93 -1.59
C TRP A 9 26.88 -8.83 -1.10
N ILE A 10 27.34 -7.57 -1.11
CA ILE A 10 26.53 -6.42 -0.70
C ILE A 10 26.04 -5.71 -1.95
N ARG A 11 24.72 -5.65 -2.13
CA ARG A 11 24.10 -5.05 -3.31
C ARG A 11 22.96 -4.11 -2.91
N VAL A 12 22.76 -3.09 -3.72
CA VAL A 12 21.63 -2.17 -3.67
C VAL A 12 20.93 -2.22 -5.03
N ASP A 13 19.62 -2.49 -5.03
CA ASP A 13 18.78 -2.58 -6.22
C ASP A 13 18.14 -1.20 -6.47
N GLU A 14 18.42 -0.59 -7.61
CA GLU A 14 17.91 0.72 -7.99
C GLU A 14 16.40 0.72 -8.28
N PHE A 15 15.85 -0.43 -8.67
CA PHE A 15 14.42 -0.60 -8.95
C PHE A 15 13.59 -0.86 -7.70
N SER A 16 14.23 -1.15 -6.58
CA SER A 16 13.55 -1.37 -5.31
C SER A 16 13.12 -0.05 -4.68
N ALA A 17 11.86 0.02 -4.23
CA ALA A 17 11.35 1.13 -3.44
C ALA A 17 11.77 1.05 -1.95
N THR A 18 12.43 -0.04 -1.54
CA THR A 18 13.01 -0.18 -0.20
C THR A 18 14.06 0.91 0.02
N PRO A 19 14.02 1.66 1.13
CA PRO A 19 15.06 2.65 1.43
C PRO A 19 16.47 2.05 1.32
N LYS A 20 17.37 2.72 0.61
CA LYS A 20 18.73 2.19 0.30
C LYS A 20 19.52 1.75 1.55
N TYR A 21 19.33 2.41 2.70
CA TYR A 21 19.97 1.97 3.95
C TYR A 21 19.44 0.63 4.46
N LEU A 22 18.15 0.31 4.27
CA LEU A 22 17.59 -0.99 4.60
C LEU A 22 18.04 -2.07 3.61
N GLN A 23 18.13 -1.76 2.32
CA GLN A 23 18.69 -2.67 1.33
C GLN A 23 20.13 -3.06 1.68
N LEU A 24 20.97 -2.08 2.03
CA LEU A 24 22.33 -2.30 2.52
C LEU A 24 22.34 -3.22 3.75
N THR A 25 21.49 -2.92 4.74
CA THR A 25 21.36 -3.71 5.95
C THR A 25 20.96 -5.15 5.64
N ASN A 26 19.87 -5.36 4.87
CA ASN A 26 19.37 -6.68 4.50
C ASN A 26 20.41 -7.49 3.71
N SER A 27 21.15 -6.83 2.83
CA SER A 27 22.21 -7.48 2.03
C SER A 27 23.36 -7.97 2.92
N ILE A 28 23.78 -7.19 3.91
CA ILE A 28 24.80 -7.59 4.89
C ILE A 28 24.29 -8.75 5.75
N LEU A 29 23.05 -8.68 6.26
CA LEU A 29 22.46 -9.74 7.08
C LEU A 29 22.36 -11.05 6.30
N LYS A 30 21.94 -11.00 5.02
CA LYS A 30 21.91 -12.18 4.13
C LYS A 30 23.30 -12.76 3.90
N ALA A 31 24.33 -11.92 3.76
CA ALA A 31 25.71 -12.38 3.61
C ALA A 31 26.25 -13.06 4.88
N ILE A 32 25.82 -12.61 6.06
CA ILE A 32 26.12 -13.25 7.34
C ILE A 32 25.39 -14.60 7.45
N GLU A 33 24.10 -14.64 7.17
CA GLU A 33 23.27 -15.85 7.22
C GLU A 33 23.79 -16.96 6.29
N THR A 34 24.25 -16.57 5.10
CA THR A 34 24.85 -17.51 4.13
C THR A 34 26.31 -17.84 4.41
N GLY A 35 26.87 -17.37 5.55
CA GLY A 35 28.25 -17.64 5.97
C GLY A 35 29.35 -17.01 5.12
N LYS A 36 28.98 -16.08 4.22
CA LYS A 36 29.93 -15.33 3.37
C LYS A 36 30.64 -14.23 4.16
N ILE A 37 29.93 -13.62 5.10
CA ILE A 37 30.48 -12.70 6.11
C ILE A 37 30.37 -13.37 7.47
N ARG A 38 31.43 -13.33 8.28
CA ARG A 38 31.54 -14.05 9.53
C ARG A 38 31.80 -13.10 10.70
N LYS A 39 31.61 -13.59 11.91
CA LYS A 39 31.99 -12.88 13.11
C LYS A 39 33.46 -12.45 13.05
N SER A 40 33.73 -11.25 13.48
CA SER A 40 35.03 -10.55 13.47
C SER A 40 35.54 -10.14 12.08
N ASP A 41 34.81 -10.39 10.98
CA ASP A 41 35.19 -9.86 9.69
C ASP A 41 35.14 -8.33 9.72
N LEU A 42 36.15 -7.70 9.12
CA LEU A 42 36.20 -6.26 8.97
C LEU A 42 35.25 -5.82 7.86
N MET A 43 34.48 -4.80 8.15
CA MET A 43 33.52 -4.21 7.22
C MET A 43 34.11 -2.94 6.57
N PRO A 44 33.72 -2.64 5.32
CA PRO A 44 34.12 -1.41 4.66
C PRO A 44 33.82 -0.16 5.50
N SER A 45 34.59 0.88 5.31
CA SER A 45 34.28 2.20 5.87
C SER A 45 33.02 2.79 5.22
N ILE A 46 32.41 3.79 5.87
CA ILE A 46 31.26 4.51 5.30
C ILE A 46 31.60 5.14 3.95
N ASN A 47 32.84 5.62 3.78
CA ASN A 47 33.26 6.20 2.52
C ASN A 47 33.41 5.15 1.40
N GLU A 48 33.95 3.98 1.70
CA GLU A 48 34.05 2.87 0.76
C GLU A 48 32.68 2.36 0.35
N LEU A 49 31.74 2.18 1.32
CA LEU A 49 30.35 1.81 0.99
C LEU A 49 29.66 2.85 0.10
N SER A 50 29.86 4.14 0.43
CA SER A 50 29.27 5.24 -0.35
C SER A 50 29.78 5.23 -1.79
N PHE A 51 31.07 4.98 -1.99
CA PHE A 51 31.71 4.97 -3.29
C PHE A 51 31.33 3.72 -4.12
N GLU A 52 31.51 2.54 -3.56
CA GLU A 52 31.31 1.27 -4.27
C GLU A 52 29.81 0.94 -4.58
N LEU A 53 28.89 1.41 -3.73
CA LEU A 53 27.44 1.15 -3.88
C LEU A 53 26.70 2.35 -4.46
N GLU A 54 27.37 3.43 -4.81
CA GLU A 54 26.79 4.67 -5.35
C GLU A 54 25.62 5.20 -4.49
N ILE A 55 25.83 5.19 -3.15
CA ILE A 55 24.88 5.70 -2.16
C ILE A 55 25.48 6.89 -1.41
N SER A 56 24.61 7.76 -0.83
CA SER A 56 25.10 8.85 -0.01
C SER A 56 25.77 8.35 1.27
N ARG A 57 26.74 9.12 1.81
CA ARG A 57 27.38 8.82 3.10
C ARG A 57 26.35 8.68 4.23
N ASP A 58 25.33 9.54 4.24
CA ASP A 58 24.26 9.49 5.23
C ASP A 58 23.47 8.17 5.14
N THR A 59 23.25 7.66 3.93
CA THR A 59 22.60 6.36 3.70
C THR A 59 23.45 5.21 4.25
N ALA A 60 24.74 5.19 3.94
CA ALA A 60 25.67 4.18 4.46
C ALA A 60 25.78 4.24 5.99
N GLU A 61 25.91 5.46 6.56
CA GLU A 61 25.94 5.67 8.00
C GLU A 61 24.65 5.21 8.68
N LYS A 62 23.48 5.50 8.10
CA LYS A 62 22.19 5.08 8.61
C LYS A 62 22.06 3.56 8.62
N GLY A 63 22.51 2.87 7.57
CA GLY A 63 22.56 1.40 7.52
C GLY A 63 23.44 0.82 8.62
N TYR A 64 24.63 1.35 8.81
CA TYR A 64 25.52 0.90 9.87
C TYR A 64 25.01 1.23 11.28
N LYS A 65 24.38 2.37 11.50
CA LYS A 65 23.67 2.69 12.76
C LYS A 65 22.58 1.67 13.06
N TYR A 66 21.83 1.26 12.03
CA TYR A 66 20.78 0.25 12.18
C TYR A 66 21.38 -1.11 12.58
N LEU A 67 22.42 -1.60 11.89
CA LEU A 67 23.12 -2.83 12.24
C LEU A 67 23.76 -2.80 13.64
N LYS A 68 24.25 -1.64 14.07
CA LYS A 68 24.74 -1.45 15.45
C LYS A 68 23.62 -1.56 16.47
N LYS A 69 22.46 -0.95 16.21
CA LYS A 69 21.28 -1.05 17.07
C LYS A 69 20.82 -2.50 17.23
N MET A 70 20.93 -3.31 16.17
CA MET A 70 20.66 -4.75 16.19
C MET A 70 21.75 -5.58 16.88
N GLY A 71 22.85 -4.98 17.29
CA GLY A 71 23.99 -5.69 17.91
C GLY A 71 24.81 -6.55 16.93
N VAL A 72 24.57 -6.43 15.62
CA VAL A 72 25.28 -7.18 14.57
C VAL A 72 26.65 -6.55 14.28
N LEU A 73 26.71 -5.21 14.21
CA LEU A 73 27.91 -4.46 13.84
C LEU A 73 28.54 -3.77 15.07
N GLY A 74 29.84 -3.98 15.26
CA GLY A 74 30.66 -3.24 16.21
C GLY A 74 31.55 -2.23 15.53
N SER A 75 32.12 -1.30 16.31
CA SER A 75 33.18 -0.39 15.82
C SER A 75 34.22 -0.14 16.91
N VAL A 76 35.49 -0.06 16.49
CA VAL A 76 36.62 0.31 17.36
C VAL A 76 37.27 1.55 16.75
N PRO A 77 37.46 2.61 17.51
CA PRO A 77 38.20 3.79 17.05
C PRO A 77 39.56 3.40 16.48
N GLY A 78 39.87 3.89 15.27
CA GLY A 78 41.11 3.58 14.54
C GLY A 78 41.20 2.21 13.88
N LYS A 79 40.29 1.26 14.16
CA LYS A 79 40.25 -0.06 13.53
C LYS A 79 39.05 -0.27 12.57
N GLY A 80 38.08 0.64 12.60
CA GLY A 80 36.91 0.58 11.71
C GLY A 80 35.74 -0.24 12.26
N TYR A 81 34.94 -0.78 11.35
CA TYR A 81 33.74 -1.56 11.64
C TYR A 81 34.01 -3.06 11.50
N PHE A 82 33.34 -3.87 12.30
CA PHE A 82 33.47 -5.34 12.25
C PHE A 82 32.15 -6.02 12.64
N ILE A 83 31.97 -7.26 12.25
CA ILE A 83 30.83 -8.06 12.67
C ILE A 83 31.02 -8.51 14.12
N GLN A 84 30.20 -7.96 14.99
CA GLN A 84 30.23 -8.27 16.44
C GLN A 84 29.47 -9.55 16.76
N ASN A 85 28.31 -9.74 16.10
CA ASN A 85 27.47 -10.93 16.25
C ASN A 85 27.05 -11.42 14.88
N ALA A 86 27.32 -12.71 14.61
CA ALA A 86 26.93 -13.39 13.38
C ALA A 86 25.80 -14.42 13.63
N ASP A 87 25.39 -14.64 14.88
CA ASP A 87 24.28 -15.51 15.26
C ASP A 87 22.94 -14.79 15.06
N PHE A 88 22.76 -14.25 13.86
CA PHE A 88 21.54 -13.59 13.44
C PHE A 88 20.86 -14.44 12.38
N LYS A 89 19.69 -14.98 12.70
CA LYS A 89 18.80 -15.58 11.72
C LYS A 89 17.65 -14.62 11.44
N GLN A 90 17.68 -14.02 10.27
CA GLN A 90 16.51 -13.35 9.73
C GLN A 90 15.57 -14.44 9.22
N THR A 91 14.53 -14.75 9.99
CA THR A 91 13.66 -15.91 9.72
C THR A 91 12.69 -15.67 8.58
N LEU A 92 12.42 -14.42 8.23
CA LEU A 92 11.42 -14.05 7.21
C LEU A 92 12.02 -13.06 6.22
N LYS A 93 11.84 -13.34 4.93
CA LYS A 93 12.13 -12.42 3.82
C LYS A 93 10.85 -12.20 3.03
N VAL A 94 10.36 -10.97 2.99
CA VAL A 94 9.08 -10.61 2.38
C VAL A 94 9.28 -9.84 1.09
N PHE A 95 8.69 -10.32 0.00
CA PHE A 95 8.51 -9.54 -1.21
C PHE A 95 7.21 -8.75 -1.10
N LEU A 96 7.30 -7.42 -1.03
CA LEU A 96 6.17 -6.52 -0.93
C LEU A 96 6.00 -5.78 -2.26
N LEU A 97 4.84 -5.92 -2.91
CA LEU A 97 4.58 -5.37 -4.23
C LEU A 97 3.31 -4.51 -4.24
N PHE A 98 3.49 -3.19 -4.36
CA PHE A 98 2.39 -2.24 -4.42
C PHE A 98 2.20 -1.71 -5.84
N ASN A 99 0.94 -1.40 -6.15
CA ASN A 99 0.59 -0.78 -7.43
C ASN A 99 1.07 0.67 -7.53
N LYS A 100 1.06 1.43 -6.45
CA LYS A 100 1.58 2.80 -6.34
C LYS A 100 1.81 3.16 -4.86
N LEU A 101 2.50 4.26 -4.60
CA LEU A 101 2.66 4.80 -3.25
C LEU A 101 1.90 6.13 -3.11
N SER A 102 0.59 6.05 -2.83
CA SER A 102 -0.25 7.19 -2.46
C SER A 102 -0.21 7.43 -0.94
N ALA A 103 -0.82 8.50 -0.45
CA ALA A 103 -0.86 8.82 0.98
C ALA A 103 -1.41 7.66 1.84
N HIS A 104 -2.51 7.03 1.41
CA HIS A 104 -3.09 5.89 2.13
C HIS A 104 -2.27 4.60 1.98
N LYS A 105 -1.65 4.34 0.81
CA LYS A 105 -0.74 3.19 0.65
C LYS A 105 0.51 3.33 1.51
N LYS A 106 0.96 4.56 1.75
CA LYS A 106 2.04 4.83 2.71
C LYS A 106 1.63 4.45 4.14
N ILE A 107 0.38 4.71 4.55
CA ILE A 107 -0.13 4.30 5.87
C ILE A 107 -0.09 2.77 6.01
N ILE A 108 -0.52 2.03 4.97
CA ILE A 108 -0.43 0.56 4.95
C ILE A 108 1.01 0.10 5.12
N TYR A 109 1.93 0.68 4.32
CA TYR A 109 3.35 0.35 4.38
C TYR A 109 3.96 0.62 5.77
N ASP A 110 3.73 1.82 6.33
CA ASP A 110 4.28 2.20 7.63
C ASP A 110 3.75 1.28 8.75
N ALA A 111 2.45 0.95 8.73
CA ALA A 111 1.83 0.04 9.70
C ALA A 111 2.35 -1.40 9.54
N PHE A 112 2.50 -1.88 8.30
CA PHE A 112 3.06 -3.19 8.00
C PHE A 112 4.49 -3.31 8.51
N MET A 113 5.36 -2.34 8.17
CA MET A 113 6.76 -2.31 8.62
C MET A 113 6.88 -2.21 10.15
N SER A 114 6.03 -1.37 10.77
CA SER A 114 6.02 -1.22 12.23
C SER A 114 5.61 -2.52 12.94
N ALA A 115 4.62 -3.24 12.41
CA ALA A 115 4.13 -4.48 12.99
C ALA A 115 5.07 -5.67 12.76
N LEU A 116 5.77 -5.73 11.62
CA LEU A 116 6.83 -6.72 11.36
C LEU A 116 8.06 -6.52 12.26
N GLY A 117 8.37 -5.26 12.60
CA GLY A 117 9.55 -4.94 13.39
C GLY A 117 10.86 -5.40 12.76
N GLU A 118 11.76 -5.94 13.56
CA GLU A 118 13.08 -6.42 13.15
C GLU A 118 13.09 -7.92 12.74
N TYR A 119 11.92 -8.57 12.74
CA TYR A 119 11.79 -10.02 12.48
C TYR A 119 11.81 -10.40 11.01
N ALA A 120 11.63 -9.43 10.09
CA ALA A 120 11.58 -9.68 8.66
C ALA A 120 12.39 -8.67 7.86
N ALA A 121 13.08 -9.14 6.80
CA ALA A 121 13.58 -8.30 5.73
C ALA A 121 12.48 -8.08 4.72
N VAL A 122 12.26 -6.84 4.31
CA VAL A 122 11.26 -6.49 3.30
C VAL A 122 11.94 -5.88 2.08
N ASP A 123 11.76 -6.53 0.93
CA ASP A 123 12.10 -5.98 -0.37
C ASP A 123 10.83 -5.40 -0.98
N PHE A 124 10.78 -4.07 -1.08
CA PHE A 124 9.60 -3.34 -1.51
C PHE A 124 9.72 -2.84 -2.95
N TYR A 125 8.73 -3.14 -3.77
CA TYR A 125 8.65 -2.76 -5.18
C TYR A 125 7.32 -2.06 -5.50
N ILE A 126 7.36 -1.17 -6.50
CA ILE A 126 6.19 -0.45 -7.00
C ILE A 126 6.11 -0.65 -8.51
N TYR A 127 4.96 -1.11 -9.01
CA TYR A 127 4.76 -1.37 -10.44
C TYR A 127 3.87 -0.35 -11.16
N ASN A 128 3.51 0.77 -10.53
CA ASN A 128 2.82 1.93 -11.10
C ASN A 128 1.54 1.61 -11.89
N ASN A 129 0.74 0.63 -11.45
CA ASN A 129 -0.43 0.07 -12.14
C ASN A 129 -0.11 -0.50 -13.55
N ASP A 130 1.17 -0.72 -13.88
CA ASP A 130 1.64 -1.29 -15.14
C ASP A 130 1.75 -2.81 -15.03
N PHE A 131 0.92 -3.52 -15.81
CA PHE A 131 0.92 -4.98 -15.81
C PHE A 131 2.23 -5.59 -16.34
N GLY A 132 2.88 -4.94 -17.30
CA GLY A 132 4.17 -5.42 -17.83
C GLY A 132 5.27 -5.41 -16.77
N LEU A 133 5.37 -4.30 -16.00
CA LEU A 133 6.31 -4.19 -14.90
C LEU A 133 5.97 -5.15 -13.75
N PHE A 134 4.67 -5.30 -13.41
CA PHE A 134 4.19 -6.29 -12.46
C PHE A 134 4.66 -7.70 -12.81
N LYS A 135 4.40 -8.12 -14.07
CA LYS A 135 4.82 -9.42 -14.58
C LYS A 135 6.32 -9.60 -14.52
N LYS A 136 7.08 -8.60 -14.97
CA LYS A 136 8.56 -8.62 -14.95
C LYS A 136 9.07 -8.86 -13.53
N LEU A 137 8.64 -8.05 -12.56
CA LEU A 137 9.08 -8.13 -11.17
C LEU A 137 8.78 -9.52 -10.56
N LEU A 138 7.57 -10.06 -10.76
CA LEU A 138 7.23 -11.37 -10.22
C LEU A 138 8.02 -12.50 -10.88
N VAL A 139 8.17 -12.49 -12.21
CA VAL A 139 8.94 -13.54 -12.93
C VAL A 139 10.40 -13.54 -12.49
N GLU A 140 11.01 -12.37 -12.29
CA GLU A 140 12.41 -12.25 -11.86
C GLU A 140 12.60 -12.66 -10.39
N LYS A 141 11.58 -12.46 -9.54
CA LYS A 141 11.71 -12.60 -8.07
C LYS A 141 11.05 -13.84 -7.49
N LYS A 142 10.16 -14.53 -8.21
CA LYS A 142 9.40 -15.68 -7.67
C LYS A 142 10.26 -16.85 -7.20
N ASP A 143 11.42 -17.06 -7.82
CA ASP A 143 12.35 -18.14 -7.51
C ASP A 143 13.41 -17.74 -6.47
N GLU A 144 13.39 -16.47 -5.98
CA GLU A 144 14.21 -16.06 -4.86
C GLU A 144 13.65 -16.62 -3.52
N ASP A 145 14.53 -16.65 -2.52
CA ASP A 145 14.23 -17.21 -1.20
C ASP A 145 13.33 -16.28 -0.35
N TYR A 146 12.14 -15.97 -0.87
CA TYR A 146 11.12 -15.25 -0.11
C TYR A 146 10.25 -16.23 0.67
N SER A 147 9.98 -15.85 1.93
CA SER A 147 9.01 -16.54 2.78
C SER A 147 7.58 -16.18 2.39
N HIS A 148 7.33 -14.92 2.02
CA HIS A 148 6.02 -14.42 1.63
C HIS A 148 6.10 -13.43 0.47
N PHE A 149 5.03 -13.43 -0.34
CA PHE A 149 4.74 -12.45 -1.39
C PHE A 149 3.47 -11.71 -1.01
N VAL A 150 3.59 -10.44 -0.63
CA VAL A 150 2.47 -9.57 -0.26
C VAL A 150 2.19 -8.62 -1.42
N ILE A 151 1.02 -8.75 -2.06
CA ILE A 151 0.73 -8.11 -3.35
C ILE A 151 -0.57 -7.32 -3.28
N ILE A 152 -0.53 -6.04 -3.70
CA ILE A 152 -1.72 -5.23 -3.99
C ILE A 152 -1.99 -5.28 -5.50
N PRO A 153 -3.06 -5.97 -5.97
CA PRO A 153 -3.27 -6.23 -7.40
C PRO A 153 -4.24 -5.22 -8.05
N HIS A 154 -3.79 -3.99 -8.33
CA HIS A 154 -4.56 -3.00 -9.09
C HIS A 154 -3.84 -2.63 -10.38
N TYR A 155 -4.50 -2.74 -11.51
CA TYR A 155 -3.95 -2.50 -12.84
C TYR A 155 -4.79 -1.47 -13.61
N ARG A 156 -4.18 -0.77 -14.55
CA ARG A 156 -4.94 0.06 -15.52
C ARG A 156 -5.54 -0.82 -16.60
N GLN A 157 -4.83 -1.86 -17.02
CA GLN A 157 -5.22 -2.83 -18.05
C GLN A 157 -4.53 -4.15 -17.75
N GLY A 158 -5.06 -5.26 -18.24
CA GLY A 158 -4.44 -6.59 -18.15
C GLY A 158 -4.73 -7.33 -16.84
N GLU A 159 -5.71 -6.88 -16.05
CA GLU A 159 -6.10 -7.55 -14.81
C GLU A 159 -6.52 -9.01 -15.06
N GLU A 160 -7.17 -9.30 -16.17
CA GLU A 160 -7.61 -10.63 -16.58
C GLU A 160 -6.46 -11.64 -16.76
N ARG A 161 -5.23 -11.13 -16.94
CA ARG A 161 -4.00 -11.93 -17.09
C ARG A 161 -3.21 -12.08 -15.79
N ALA A 162 -3.57 -11.33 -14.75
CA ALA A 162 -2.85 -11.35 -13.47
C ALA A 162 -2.90 -12.73 -12.78
N PRO A 163 -4.00 -13.50 -12.83
CA PRO A 163 -4.05 -14.84 -12.28
C PRO A 163 -2.98 -15.78 -12.85
N GLU A 164 -2.66 -15.70 -14.15
CA GLU A 164 -1.65 -16.54 -14.80
C GLU A 164 -0.28 -16.39 -14.12
N ILE A 165 0.06 -15.17 -13.70
CA ILE A 165 1.35 -14.87 -13.08
C ILE A 165 1.31 -15.15 -11.57
N ILE A 166 0.27 -14.72 -10.88
CA ILE A 166 0.13 -14.92 -9.42
C ILE A 166 0.01 -16.42 -9.10
N ASN A 167 -0.62 -17.20 -9.98
CA ASN A 167 -0.74 -18.65 -9.84
C ASN A 167 0.61 -19.40 -9.92
N THR A 168 1.68 -18.75 -10.31
CA THR A 168 3.03 -19.34 -10.24
C THR A 168 3.68 -19.24 -8.86
N ILE A 169 3.09 -18.48 -7.92
CA ILE A 169 3.58 -18.33 -6.55
C ILE A 169 3.01 -19.46 -5.69
N PRO A 170 3.82 -20.15 -4.85
CA PRO A 170 3.31 -21.12 -3.89
C PRO A 170 2.24 -20.51 -2.98
N ARG A 171 1.11 -21.20 -2.81
CA ARG A 171 -0.07 -20.66 -2.10
C ARG A 171 0.18 -20.29 -0.66
N GLU A 172 0.96 -21.11 0.02
CA GLU A 172 1.39 -20.88 1.40
C GLU A 172 2.24 -19.62 1.61
N LYS A 173 2.79 -19.07 0.50
CA LYS A 173 3.58 -17.84 0.51
C LYS A 173 2.79 -16.62 0.04
N LEU A 174 1.59 -16.80 -0.54
CA LEU A 174 0.83 -15.72 -1.16
C LEU A 174 -0.08 -15.02 -0.16
N ILE A 175 0.05 -13.70 -0.08
CA ILE A 175 -0.86 -12.82 0.65
C ILE A 175 -1.34 -11.73 -0.34
N LEU A 176 -2.64 -11.76 -0.66
CA LEU A 176 -3.25 -10.63 -1.38
C LEU A 176 -3.69 -9.55 -0.41
N LEU A 177 -3.41 -8.32 -0.77
CA LEU A 177 -3.71 -7.16 0.05
C LEU A 177 -4.58 -6.17 -0.74
N ASP A 178 -5.59 -5.59 -0.07
CA ASP A 178 -6.48 -4.56 -0.60
C ASP A 178 -7.59 -5.12 -1.53
N LYS A 179 -7.26 -5.97 -2.49
CA LYS A 179 -8.21 -6.52 -3.46
C LYS A 179 -7.99 -8.02 -3.67
N ILE A 180 -9.08 -8.78 -3.72
CA ILE A 180 -9.11 -10.14 -4.24
C ILE A 180 -9.43 -10.08 -5.73
N ILE A 181 -8.71 -10.84 -6.55
CA ILE A 181 -8.97 -10.96 -7.97
C ILE A 181 -9.48 -12.36 -8.31
N PRO A 182 -10.44 -12.49 -9.23
CA PRO A 182 -10.93 -13.78 -9.71
C PRO A 182 -9.81 -14.60 -10.40
N GLY A 183 -9.93 -15.93 -10.37
CA GLY A 183 -9.02 -16.83 -11.08
C GLY A 183 -7.74 -17.20 -10.31
N ILE A 184 -7.57 -16.73 -9.07
CA ILE A 184 -6.51 -17.25 -8.18
C ILE A 184 -6.99 -18.57 -7.58
N GLU A 185 -6.26 -19.65 -7.89
CA GLU A 185 -6.59 -21.01 -7.50
C GLU A 185 -6.03 -21.36 -6.11
N GLY A 186 -6.68 -22.28 -5.41
CA GLY A 186 -6.24 -22.83 -4.11
C GLY A 186 -6.45 -21.88 -2.91
N GLU A 187 -5.96 -22.30 -1.77
CA GLU A 187 -6.05 -21.53 -0.53
C GLU A 187 -4.84 -20.60 -0.38
N TYR A 188 -5.09 -19.32 -0.19
CA TYR A 188 -4.10 -18.27 0.03
C TYR A 188 -4.61 -17.26 1.06
N CYS A 189 -3.70 -16.53 1.68
CA CYS A 189 -4.04 -15.51 2.68
C CYS A 189 -4.44 -14.20 2.00
N ALA A 190 -5.37 -13.47 2.60
CA ALA A 190 -5.73 -12.13 2.12
C ALA A 190 -6.20 -11.21 3.24
N VAL A 191 -5.91 -9.92 3.09
CA VAL A 191 -6.56 -8.82 3.81
C VAL A 191 -7.12 -7.88 2.76
N TYR A 192 -8.44 -7.79 2.66
CA TYR A 192 -9.08 -7.17 1.50
C TYR A 192 -10.26 -6.27 1.88
N GLU A 193 -10.64 -5.41 0.94
CA GLU A 193 -11.84 -4.59 0.97
C GLU A 193 -12.99 -5.31 0.28
N ASN A 194 -14.16 -5.29 0.89
CA ASN A 194 -15.42 -5.74 0.26
C ASN A 194 -16.15 -4.52 -0.31
N PHE A 195 -15.65 -4.01 -1.44
CA PHE A 195 -16.04 -2.73 -2.00
C PHE A 195 -17.55 -2.52 -2.12
N GLU A 196 -18.31 -3.55 -2.54
CA GLU A 196 -19.78 -3.49 -2.65
C GLU A 196 -20.42 -3.36 -1.26
N ALA A 197 -20.08 -4.23 -0.32
CA ALA A 197 -20.66 -4.24 1.02
C ALA A 197 -20.22 -3.00 1.82
N ASP A 198 -18.96 -2.57 1.66
CA ASP A 198 -18.38 -1.43 2.37
C ASP A 198 -19.09 -0.12 2.02
N ILE A 199 -19.27 0.16 0.70
CA ILE A 199 -19.96 1.37 0.27
C ILE A 199 -21.44 1.34 0.63
N TYR A 200 -22.11 0.20 0.45
CA TYR A 200 -23.51 0.01 0.84
C TYR A 200 -23.69 0.30 2.34
N GLY A 201 -22.91 -0.34 3.20
CA GLY A 201 -23.00 -0.17 4.66
C GLY A 201 -22.63 1.24 5.13
N ALA A 202 -21.72 1.93 4.43
CA ALA A 202 -21.42 3.33 4.73
C ALA A 202 -22.58 4.27 4.38
N LEU A 203 -23.24 4.07 3.23
CA LEU A 203 -24.42 4.83 2.82
C LEU A 203 -25.61 4.55 3.75
N GLU A 204 -25.78 3.29 4.19
CA GLU A 204 -26.81 2.93 5.16
C GLU A 204 -26.64 3.68 6.51
N LYS A 205 -25.40 3.75 7.02
CA LYS A 205 -25.07 4.56 8.20
C LYS A 205 -25.31 6.05 8.01
N ALA A 206 -25.17 6.55 6.77
CA ALA A 206 -25.39 7.95 6.41
C ALA A 206 -26.86 8.25 6.08
N ARG A 207 -27.77 7.27 6.08
CA ARG A 207 -29.15 7.35 5.56
C ARG A 207 -29.95 8.56 6.07
N GLU A 208 -29.89 8.85 7.35
CA GLU A 208 -30.61 9.99 7.93
C GLU A 208 -30.16 11.33 7.34
N HIS A 209 -28.85 11.49 7.09
CA HIS A 209 -28.27 12.68 6.50
C HIS A 209 -28.56 12.76 4.99
N LEU A 210 -28.65 11.59 4.33
CA LEU A 210 -28.98 11.48 2.90
C LEU A 210 -30.46 11.81 2.64
N GLY A 211 -31.36 11.63 3.58
CA GLY A 211 -32.82 11.79 3.41
C GLY A 211 -33.29 13.17 2.94
N LYS A 212 -32.46 14.20 3.00
CA LYS A 212 -32.74 15.54 2.47
C LYS A 212 -32.43 15.70 0.97
N TYR A 213 -31.81 14.70 0.36
CA TYR A 213 -31.44 14.67 -1.06
C TYR A 213 -32.29 13.63 -1.80
N HIS A 214 -32.35 13.72 -3.13
CA HIS A 214 -33.11 12.79 -3.98
C HIS A 214 -32.25 12.04 -5.00
N THR A 215 -31.03 12.51 -5.27
CA THR A 215 -30.14 11.92 -6.28
C THR A 215 -28.75 11.67 -5.70
N ILE A 216 -28.23 10.47 -5.91
CA ILE A 216 -26.85 10.12 -5.58
C ILE A 216 -26.08 9.95 -6.88
N LYS A 217 -25.04 10.76 -7.06
CA LYS A 217 -24.15 10.76 -8.20
C LYS A 217 -22.77 10.26 -7.80
N VAL A 218 -22.28 9.22 -8.47
CA VAL A 218 -20.93 8.69 -8.24
C VAL A 218 -20.02 9.17 -9.36
N ILE A 219 -18.95 9.90 -9.04
CA ILE A 219 -17.94 10.34 -10.00
C ILE A 219 -17.02 9.14 -10.25
N PHE A 220 -17.15 8.57 -11.43
CA PHE A 220 -16.47 7.34 -11.84
C PHE A 220 -15.97 7.46 -13.28
N PRO A 221 -14.87 8.21 -13.51
CA PRO A 221 -14.35 8.42 -14.86
C PRO A 221 -13.78 7.12 -15.44
N THR A 222 -13.80 7.00 -16.77
CA THR A 222 -13.32 5.81 -17.50
C THR A 222 -11.84 5.46 -17.25
N TYR A 223 -11.03 6.44 -16.82
CA TYR A 223 -9.62 6.23 -16.46
C TYR A 223 -9.40 5.82 -15.00
N THR A 224 -10.46 5.66 -14.21
CA THR A 224 -10.33 5.26 -12.80
C THR A 224 -9.76 3.85 -12.67
N TYR A 225 -9.03 3.63 -11.59
CA TYR A 225 -8.54 2.29 -11.20
C TYR A 225 -9.38 1.68 -10.06
N HIS A 226 -10.45 2.39 -9.63
CA HIS A 226 -11.35 1.90 -8.59
C HIS A 226 -12.21 0.74 -9.12
N PRO A 227 -12.50 -0.27 -8.27
CA PRO A 227 -13.37 -1.39 -8.65
C PRO A 227 -14.79 -0.94 -8.97
N VAL A 228 -15.39 -1.58 -9.98
CA VAL A 228 -16.78 -1.33 -10.38
C VAL A 228 -17.77 -1.74 -9.30
N ASP A 229 -17.41 -2.66 -8.42
CA ASP A 229 -18.16 -3.13 -7.25
C ASP A 229 -18.66 -1.96 -6.37
N ILE A 230 -17.93 -0.84 -6.34
CA ILE A 230 -18.35 0.40 -5.66
C ILE A 230 -19.65 0.92 -6.28
N LEU A 231 -19.78 0.87 -7.63
CA LEU A 231 -21.01 1.29 -8.30
C LEU A 231 -22.16 0.34 -7.98
N ASP A 232 -21.89 -0.95 -7.86
CA ASP A 232 -22.91 -1.95 -7.57
C ASP A 232 -23.48 -1.78 -6.16
N GLY A 233 -22.63 -1.53 -5.16
CA GLY A 233 -23.06 -1.20 -3.81
C GLY A 233 -23.88 0.09 -3.73
N CYS A 234 -23.44 1.16 -4.44
CA CYS A 234 -24.20 2.41 -4.53
C CYS A 234 -25.56 2.20 -5.23
N ARG A 235 -25.59 1.46 -6.33
CA ARG A 235 -26.83 1.17 -7.09
C ARG A 235 -27.82 0.39 -6.23
N ARG A 236 -27.36 -0.64 -5.53
CA ARG A 236 -28.17 -1.44 -4.61
C ARG A 236 -28.80 -0.58 -3.52
N PHE A 237 -27.99 0.30 -2.87
CA PHE A 237 -28.52 1.24 -1.87
C PHE A 237 -29.57 2.18 -2.46
N CYS A 238 -29.33 2.76 -3.63
CA CYS A 238 -30.27 3.68 -4.28
C CYS A 238 -31.59 2.99 -4.64
N GLN A 239 -31.54 1.72 -5.11
CA GLN A 239 -32.74 0.92 -5.41
C GLN A 239 -33.56 0.65 -4.15
N GLU A 240 -32.91 0.29 -3.05
CA GLU A 240 -33.58 -0.07 -1.80
C GLU A 240 -34.23 1.15 -1.11
N TYR A 241 -33.54 2.30 -1.15
CA TYR A 241 -34.00 3.53 -0.46
C TYR A 241 -34.58 4.59 -1.41
N ALA A 242 -34.93 4.21 -2.64
CA ALA A 242 -35.60 5.04 -3.64
C ALA A 242 -34.88 6.36 -4.00
N PHE A 243 -33.54 6.35 -4.06
CA PHE A 243 -32.76 7.44 -4.64
C PHE A 243 -32.60 7.28 -6.14
N THR A 244 -32.56 8.40 -6.88
CA THR A 244 -32.08 8.40 -8.24
C THR A 244 -30.56 8.17 -8.26
N PHE A 245 -30.11 7.14 -9.00
CA PHE A 245 -28.69 6.81 -9.14
C PHE A 245 -28.15 7.29 -10.48
N LYS A 246 -26.99 7.97 -10.46
CA LYS A 246 -26.30 8.41 -11.68
C LYS A 246 -24.78 8.21 -11.56
N VAL A 247 -24.15 7.67 -12.61
CA VAL A 247 -22.70 7.63 -12.77
C VAL A 247 -22.25 8.85 -13.59
N VAL A 248 -21.22 9.54 -13.12
CA VAL A 248 -20.67 10.75 -13.74
C VAL A 248 -19.26 10.42 -14.23
N ASP A 249 -19.04 10.47 -15.54
CA ASP A 249 -17.73 10.23 -16.14
C ASP A 249 -16.82 11.48 -16.05
N ASN A 250 -17.39 12.67 -16.23
CA ASN A 250 -16.62 13.91 -16.20
C ASN A 250 -17.33 14.99 -15.36
N ILE A 251 -16.81 15.20 -14.16
CA ILE A 251 -17.39 16.17 -13.22
C ILE A 251 -17.29 17.62 -13.73
N ALA A 252 -16.32 17.96 -14.57
CA ALA A 252 -16.17 19.29 -15.09
C ALA A 252 -17.35 19.71 -16.03
N GLN A 253 -18.02 18.74 -16.65
CA GLN A 253 -19.14 18.93 -17.56
C GLN A 253 -20.51 18.60 -16.95
N GLU A 254 -20.55 17.89 -15.82
CA GLU A 254 -21.79 17.46 -15.19
C GLU A 254 -22.55 18.66 -14.58
N PRO A 255 -23.82 18.87 -14.87
CA PRO A 255 -24.63 19.87 -14.18
C PRO A 255 -24.73 19.57 -12.68
N ILE A 256 -24.50 20.59 -11.84
CA ILE A 256 -24.63 20.48 -10.38
C ILE A 256 -25.94 21.19 -9.98
N GLY A 257 -26.83 20.44 -9.31
CA GLY A 257 -28.14 20.91 -8.87
C GLY A 257 -28.35 20.72 -7.36
N GLU A 258 -29.40 21.41 -6.85
CA GLU A 258 -29.86 21.22 -5.48
C GLU A 258 -30.48 19.81 -5.28
N GLY A 259 -30.36 19.26 -4.09
CA GLY A 259 -30.90 17.93 -3.75
C GLY A 259 -30.06 16.76 -4.29
N GLU A 260 -28.84 17.02 -4.72
CA GLU A 260 -27.92 16.01 -5.20
C GLU A 260 -26.78 15.75 -4.20
N VAL A 261 -26.37 14.48 -4.07
CA VAL A 261 -25.17 14.06 -3.34
C VAL A 261 -24.15 13.50 -4.30
N TYR A 262 -22.93 13.95 -4.21
CA TYR A 262 -21.80 13.46 -4.99
C TYR A 262 -20.92 12.55 -4.16
N ILE A 263 -20.67 11.34 -4.63
CA ILE A 263 -19.66 10.42 -4.09
C ILE A 263 -18.44 10.54 -4.98
N ASN A 264 -17.36 11.05 -4.41
CA ASN A 264 -16.11 11.31 -5.12
C ASN A 264 -15.05 10.28 -4.72
N LEU A 265 -14.39 9.67 -5.71
CA LEU A 265 -13.38 8.63 -5.49
C LEU A 265 -11.95 9.15 -5.65
N MET A 266 -11.72 10.16 -6.50
CA MET A 266 -10.39 10.64 -6.86
C MET A 266 -10.15 12.09 -6.40
N GLU A 267 -8.93 12.38 -5.95
CA GLU A 267 -8.58 13.71 -5.40
C GLU A 267 -8.70 14.82 -6.45
N GLU A 268 -8.35 14.53 -7.71
CA GLU A 268 -8.43 15.50 -8.81
C GLU A 268 -9.88 15.93 -9.05
N ASP A 269 -10.81 14.98 -9.07
CA ASP A 269 -12.23 15.24 -9.25
C ASP A 269 -12.83 15.99 -8.05
N LEU A 270 -12.31 15.73 -6.84
CA LEU A 270 -12.72 16.44 -5.64
C LEU A 270 -12.46 17.94 -5.75
N VAL A 271 -11.29 18.32 -6.25
CA VAL A 271 -10.92 19.74 -6.44
C VAL A 271 -11.90 20.41 -7.41
N VAL A 272 -12.11 19.79 -8.59
CA VAL A 272 -13.04 20.31 -9.60
C VAL A 272 -14.46 20.45 -9.05
N LEU A 273 -14.96 19.44 -8.35
CA LEU A 273 -16.31 19.47 -7.76
C LEU A 273 -16.45 20.59 -6.75
N VAL A 274 -15.48 20.74 -5.83
CA VAL A 274 -15.47 21.78 -4.79
C VAL A 274 -15.43 23.17 -5.41
N GLU A 275 -14.55 23.42 -6.38
CA GLU A 275 -14.48 24.71 -7.10
C GLU A 275 -15.81 25.06 -7.78
N ARG A 276 -16.46 24.09 -8.40
CA ARG A 276 -17.76 24.29 -9.05
C ARG A 276 -18.88 24.57 -8.05
N ILE A 277 -18.97 23.84 -6.94
CA ILE A 277 -19.94 24.08 -5.87
C ILE A 277 -19.80 25.51 -5.34
N VAL A 278 -18.56 25.95 -5.07
CA VAL A 278 -18.25 27.30 -4.60
C VAL A 278 -18.62 28.36 -5.64
N SER A 279 -18.28 28.15 -6.92
CA SER A 279 -18.58 29.08 -8.01
C SER A 279 -20.09 29.26 -8.24
N LEU A 280 -20.87 28.21 -8.05
CA LEU A 280 -22.34 28.20 -8.15
C LEU A 280 -23.00 28.77 -6.87
N LYS A 281 -22.21 29.06 -5.82
CA LYS A 281 -22.70 29.55 -4.51
C LYS A 281 -23.70 28.61 -3.86
N LEU A 282 -23.57 27.30 -4.09
CA LEU A 282 -24.39 26.27 -3.45
C LEU A 282 -23.89 26.00 -2.03
N GLU A 283 -24.81 25.86 -1.11
CA GLU A 283 -24.51 25.55 0.30
C GLU A 283 -24.24 24.05 0.44
N LEU A 284 -22.96 23.71 0.65
CA LEU A 284 -22.53 22.33 0.85
C LEU A 284 -23.07 21.77 2.17
N GLY A 285 -23.56 20.53 2.15
CA GLY A 285 -24.18 19.88 3.29
C GLY A 285 -25.65 20.23 3.48
N ARG A 286 -26.21 21.19 2.70
CA ARG A 286 -27.63 21.57 2.75
C ARG A 286 -28.30 21.45 1.38
N GLN A 287 -27.83 22.21 0.38
CA GLN A 287 -28.38 22.17 -0.97
C GLN A 287 -27.73 21.04 -1.80
N VAL A 288 -26.42 20.81 -1.62
CA VAL A 288 -25.65 19.77 -2.27
C VAL A 288 -24.86 19.01 -1.21
N GLY A 289 -24.85 17.68 -1.30
CA GLY A 289 -24.05 16.80 -0.46
C GLY A 289 -22.78 16.35 -1.13
N LEU A 290 -21.75 16.08 -0.33
CA LEU A 290 -20.48 15.53 -0.78
C LEU A 290 -19.95 14.47 0.20
N ILE A 291 -19.69 13.28 -0.33
CA ILE A 291 -18.99 12.20 0.34
C ILE A 291 -17.71 11.93 -0.46
N SER A 292 -16.55 11.91 0.20
CA SER A 292 -15.29 11.59 -0.45
C SER A 292 -14.73 10.25 0.02
N TYR A 293 -14.30 9.44 -0.94
CA TYR A 293 -13.65 8.16 -0.67
C TYR A 293 -12.22 8.38 -0.17
N ASN A 294 -11.81 7.57 0.79
CA ASN A 294 -10.52 7.62 1.49
C ASN A 294 -10.31 8.90 2.32
N GLU A 295 -10.11 8.70 3.61
CA GLU A 295 -9.82 9.77 4.57
C GLU A 295 -8.42 10.36 4.35
N THR A 296 -8.34 11.69 4.32
CA THR A 296 -7.06 12.41 4.32
C THR A 296 -7.10 13.60 5.29
N PRO A 297 -5.96 14.05 5.83
CA PRO A 297 -5.94 15.19 6.74
C PRO A 297 -6.55 16.47 6.18
N LEU A 298 -6.41 16.71 4.87
CA LEU A 298 -6.95 17.91 4.21
C LEU A 298 -8.49 17.90 4.19
N LYS A 299 -9.13 16.76 4.04
CA LYS A 299 -10.60 16.66 4.03
C LYS A 299 -11.25 17.06 5.32
N LYS A 300 -10.50 17.12 6.42
CA LYS A 300 -11.00 17.62 7.72
C LYS A 300 -11.21 19.12 7.74
N ILE A 301 -10.50 19.88 6.92
CA ILE A 301 -10.48 21.34 6.94
C ILE A 301 -11.11 21.98 5.73
N ILE A 302 -11.16 21.31 4.58
CA ILE A 302 -11.78 21.84 3.34
C ILE A 302 -13.26 22.07 3.61
N LEU A 303 -13.77 23.28 3.34
CA LEU A 303 -15.16 23.69 3.48
C LEU A 303 -15.79 23.29 4.84
N ASN A 304 -15.05 23.46 5.92
CA ASN A 304 -15.43 23.07 7.28
C ASN A 304 -15.60 21.56 7.50
N GLY A 305 -14.99 20.76 6.66
CA GLY A 305 -14.92 19.31 6.75
C GLY A 305 -15.79 18.57 5.74
N ILE A 306 -15.13 17.69 4.99
CA ILE A 306 -15.78 16.78 4.03
C ILE A 306 -16.07 15.45 4.71
N THR A 307 -17.32 14.97 4.60
CA THR A 307 -17.71 13.61 4.98
C THR A 307 -16.92 12.60 4.17
N THR A 308 -16.33 11.63 4.85
CA THR A 308 -15.52 10.60 4.20
C THR A 308 -16.00 9.21 4.53
N ILE A 309 -15.78 8.31 3.59
CA ILE A 309 -15.88 6.86 3.73
C ILE A 309 -14.51 6.28 3.43
N SER A 310 -14.00 5.41 4.28
CA SER A 310 -12.60 4.99 4.20
C SER A 310 -12.36 3.61 4.79
N THR A 311 -11.46 2.88 4.18
CA THR A 311 -10.83 1.70 4.74
C THR A 311 -9.91 2.09 5.90
N TYR A 312 -9.81 1.22 6.90
CA TYR A 312 -8.89 1.39 8.01
C TYR A 312 -7.48 0.92 7.62
N PHE A 313 -6.81 1.71 6.80
CA PHE A 313 -5.53 1.35 6.17
C PHE A 313 -4.42 0.99 7.16
N GLN A 314 -4.43 1.58 8.35
CA GLN A 314 -3.46 1.21 9.38
C GLN A 314 -3.69 -0.23 9.85
N GLU A 315 -4.94 -0.64 10.06
CA GLU A 315 -5.28 -2.00 10.46
C GLU A 315 -4.99 -2.98 9.31
N MET A 316 -5.25 -2.61 8.04
CA MET A 316 -4.87 -3.42 6.87
C MET A 316 -3.39 -3.80 6.91
N GLY A 317 -2.50 -2.83 7.12
CA GLY A 317 -1.06 -3.09 7.23
C GLY A 317 -0.70 -3.99 8.40
N THR A 318 -1.32 -3.74 9.57
CA THR A 318 -1.11 -4.53 10.78
C THR A 318 -1.60 -5.98 10.61
N MET A 319 -2.78 -6.18 10.01
CA MET A 319 -3.34 -7.52 9.73
C MET A 319 -2.46 -8.28 8.74
N ALA A 320 -1.98 -7.63 7.69
CA ALA A 320 -1.06 -8.25 6.73
C ALA A 320 0.25 -8.68 7.39
N ALA A 321 0.81 -7.88 8.29
CA ALA A 321 2.00 -8.24 9.04
C ALA A 321 1.75 -9.44 9.97
N ARG A 322 0.58 -9.52 10.61
CA ARG A 322 0.19 -10.67 11.43
C ARG A 322 0.10 -11.96 10.61
N LEU A 323 -0.37 -11.91 9.35
CA LEU A 323 -0.37 -13.08 8.46
C LEU A 323 1.06 -13.53 8.10
N VAL A 324 1.99 -12.59 7.93
CA VAL A 324 3.42 -12.91 7.69
C VAL A 324 4.08 -13.55 8.91
N LEU A 325 3.76 -13.06 10.13
CA LEU A 325 4.36 -13.53 11.38
C LEU A 325 3.67 -14.79 11.93
N GLY A 326 2.44 -15.03 11.53
CA GLY A 326 1.60 -16.13 12.02
C GLY A 326 1.74 -17.40 11.18
N ASN A 327 1.18 -18.50 11.72
CA ASN A 327 1.14 -19.79 11.03
C ASN A 327 -0.25 -20.09 10.44
N GLU A 328 -1.22 -19.18 10.60
CA GLU A 328 -2.59 -19.37 10.12
C GLU A 328 -2.87 -18.50 8.90
N CYS A 329 -3.23 -19.16 7.81
CA CYS A 329 -3.70 -18.48 6.60
C CYS A 329 -5.18 -18.17 6.74
N LYS A 330 -5.56 -16.90 6.58
CA LYS A 330 -6.95 -16.44 6.64
C LYS A 330 -7.21 -15.41 5.54
N ARG A 331 -8.45 -15.38 5.06
CA ARG A 331 -8.98 -14.27 4.26
C ARG A 331 -9.83 -13.40 5.19
N GLN A 332 -9.46 -12.15 5.35
CA GLN A 332 -10.08 -11.24 6.31
C GLN A 332 -10.45 -9.93 5.64
N GLU A 333 -11.67 -9.49 5.85
CA GLU A 333 -12.10 -8.15 5.45
C GLU A 333 -11.52 -7.12 6.40
N VAL A 334 -11.03 -6.01 5.85
CA VAL A 334 -10.54 -4.89 6.65
C VAL A 334 -11.74 -4.01 7.07
N PRO A 335 -11.74 -3.46 8.29
CA PRO A 335 -12.81 -2.55 8.71
C PRO A 335 -12.93 -1.32 7.81
N PHE A 336 -14.17 -0.94 7.50
CA PHE A 336 -14.53 0.24 6.72
C PHE A 336 -15.43 1.17 7.55
N TYR A 337 -15.22 2.48 7.45
CA TYR A 337 -15.90 3.45 8.32
C TYR A 337 -16.36 4.70 7.59
N LEU A 338 -17.44 5.27 8.10
CA LEU A 338 -17.98 6.59 7.73
C LEU A 338 -17.54 7.62 8.78
N THR A 339 -17.04 8.77 8.31
CA THR A 339 -16.80 9.95 9.14
C THR A 339 -17.68 11.09 8.66
N LEU A 340 -18.77 11.35 9.40
CA LEU A 340 -19.69 12.44 9.10
C LEU A 340 -19.06 13.79 9.42
N ARG A 341 -19.25 14.77 8.51
CA ARG A 341 -18.83 16.16 8.63
C ARG A 341 -19.84 17.08 7.94
N ASN A 342 -19.54 18.38 7.87
CA ASN A 342 -20.48 19.40 7.39
C ASN A 342 -20.87 19.28 5.91
N SER A 343 -20.22 18.46 5.12
CA SER A 343 -20.51 18.30 3.69
C SER A 343 -21.70 17.37 3.38
N LEU A 344 -22.29 16.76 4.40
CA LEU A 344 -23.45 15.87 4.23
C LEU A 344 -24.56 16.20 5.22
#